data_be843056f64e94d93f54e3b176ac79eb
#
_entry.id   be843056f64e94d93f54e3b176ac79eb
#
_cell.length_a   1.000
_cell.length_b   1.000
_cell.length_c   1.000
_cell.angle_alpha   90.00
_cell.angle_beta   90.00
_cell.angle_gamma   90.00
#
_symmetry.space_group_name_H-M   'P 1'
#
loop_
_entity.id
_entity.type
_entity.pdbx_description
1 polymer ?
#
loop_
_entity_poly.entity_id
_entity_poly.type
_entity_poly.pdbx_seq_one_letter_code
_entity_poly.pdbx_strand_id
1 'polypeptide(L)'
;MKKMSRVALVTGGTRGIGAAISIALKAAGYRVIANYAGNDAAAEAFTIASGIPAVKWSVADYNACAEGVKRVEAQYGPVEILVNNAGITRDAMFHKMTPEQWREVIDTNLSGVFNMTHPLWP
;
A
#
# COMPACT_ATOMS: atom_id res chain seq x y z
N MET A 1 -26.03 -15.34 11.06
CA MET A 1 -24.57 -15.58 11.04
C MET A 1 -23.85 -14.39 10.43
N LYS A 2 -22.85 -13.91 11.13
CA LYS A 2 -22.08 -12.76 10.64
C LYS A 2 -21.14 -13.20 9.53
N LYS A 3 -21.27 -12.59 8.35
CA LYS A 3 -20.40 -12.84 7.21
C LYS A 3 -19.03 -12.21 7.46
N MET A 4 -17.96 -13.00 7.31
CA MET A 4 -16.61 -12.47 7.42
C MET A 4 -16.30 -11.61 6.20
N SER A 5 -15.83 -10.39 6.45
CA SER A 5 -15.41 -9.49 5.38
C SER A 5 -14.05 -9.92 4.83
N ARG A 6 -13.91 -9.83 3.51
CA ARG A 6 -12.61 -10.05 2.87
C ARG A 6 -11.65 -8.93 3.22
N VAL A 7 -10.39 -9.29 3.43
CA VAL A 7 -9.34 -8.33 3.73
C VAL A 7 -8.78 -7.78 2.42
N ALA A 8 -8.81 -6.46 2.29
CA ALA A 8 -8.27 -5.73 1.15
C ALA A 8 -7.09 -4.87 1.62
N LEU A 9 -5.96 -5.02 0.96
CA LEU A 9 -4.74 -4.25 1.25
C LEU A 9 -4.49 -3.28 0.11
N VAL A 10 -4.42 -1.97 0.42
CA VAL A 10 -4.21 -0.91 -0.57
C VAL A 10 -2.86 -0.28 -0.31
N THR A 11 -1.91 -0.44 -1.24
CA THR A 11 -0.62 0.23 -1.12
C THR A 11 -0.76 1.72 -1.47
N GLY A 12 -0.06 2.57 -0.73
CA GLY A 12 -0.25 4.02 -0.87
C GLY A 12 -1.68 4.45 -0.55
N GLY A 13 -2.33 3.76 0.40
CA GLY A 13 -3.76 3.87 0.64
C GLY A 13 -4.21 5.02 1.54
N THR A 14 -3.29 5.87 2.03
CA THR A 14 -3.61 6.90 3.02
C THR A 14 -3.79 8.30 2.44
N ARG A 15 -3.51 8.49 1.16
CA ARG A 15 -3.60 9.79 0.48
C ARG A 15 -4.12 9.64 -0.94
N GLY A 16 -4.63 10.73 -1.49
CA GLY A 16 -5.00 10.86 -2.90
C GLY A 16 -5.89 9.74 -3.39
N ILE A 17 -5.54 9.16 -4.54
CA ILE A 17 -6.32 8.10 -5.19
C ILE A 17 -6.40 6.87 -4.27
N GLY A 18 -5.30 6.51 -3.60
CA GLY A 18 -5.27 5.38 -2.68
C GLY A 18 -6.25 5.53 -1.53
N ALA A 19 -6.33 6.72 -0.94
CA ALA A 19 -7.30 7.00 0.13
C ALA A 19 -8.73 6.86 -0.37
N ALA A 20 -9.03 7.37 -1.56
CA ALA A 20 -10.35 7.23 -2.16
C ALA A 20 -10.73 5.76 -2.41
N ILE A 21 -9.77 4.95 -2.89
CA ILE A 21 -9.95 3.51 -3.08
C ILE A 21 -10.23 2.82 -1.75
N SER A 22 -9.42 3.14 -0.73
CA SER A 22 -9.57 2.56 0.61
C SER A 22 -10.96 2.84 1.19
N ILE A 23 -11.42 4.08 1.09
CA ILE A 23 -12.74 4.49 1.60
C ILE A 23 -13.86 3.80 0.82
N ALA A 24 -13.73 3.72 -0.50
CA ALA A 24 -14.73 3.07 -1.36
C ALA A 24 -14.84 1.57 -1.04
N LEU A 25 -13.72 0.89 -0.85
CA LEU A 25 -13.72 -0.53 -0.50
C LEU A 25 -14.34 -0.76 0.88
N LYS A 26 -14.04 0.11 1.84
CA LYS A 26 -14.65 0.01 3.17
C LYS A 26 -16.18 0.19 3.08
N ALA A 27 -16.63 1.17 2.32
CA ALA A 27 -18.06 1.42 2.12
C ALA A 27 -18.76 0.23 1.45
N ALA A 28 -18.04 -0.54 0.63
CA ALA A 28 -18.54 -1.74 -0.03
C ALA A 28 -18.55 -2.98 0.89
N GLY A 29 -18.07 -2.85 2.13
CA GLY A 29 -18.13 -3.92 3.11
C GLY A 29 -16.83 -4.72 3.28
N TYR A 30 -15.76 -4.31 2.63
CA TYR A 30 -14.45 -4.96 2.79
C TYR A 30 -13.75 -4.48 4.06
N ARG A 31 -12.90 -5.34 4.61
CA ARG A 31 -12.03 -4.98 5.71
C ARG A 31 -10.72 -4.45 5.12
N VAL A 32 -10.55 -3.14 5.15
CA VAL A 32 -9.46 -2.47 4.47
C VAL A 32 -8.30 -2.15 5.40
N ILE A 33 -7.09 -2.44 4.94
CA ILE A 33 -5.84 -2.00 5.56
C ILE A 33 -5.09 -1.18 4.52
N ALA A 34 -4.65 0.02 4.91
CA ALA A 34 -3.87 0.89 4.04
C ALA A 34 -2.39 0.80 4.39
N ASN A 35 -1.57 0.58 3.37
CA ASN A 35 -0.13 0.68 3.50
C ASN A 35 0.32 2.10 3.13
N TYR A 36 1.38 2.58 3.79
CA TYR A 36 2.05 3.84 3.42
C TYR A 36 3.54 3.75 3.69
N ALA A 37 4.32 4.65 3.08
CA ALA A 37 5.78 4.58 3.19
C ALA A 37 6.39 5.67 4.06
N GLY A 38 5.92 6.90 4.01
CA GLY A 38 6.69 7.99 4.59
C GLY A 38 5.93 9.03 5.40
N ASN A 39 4.72 9.41 5.03
CA ASN A 39 4.03 10.51 5.69
C ASN A 39 3.19 10.03 6.87
N ASP A 40 3.82 9.94 8.03
CA ASP A 40 3.17 9.47 9.25
C ASP A 40 1.98 10.34 9.67
N ALA A 41 2.12 11.67 9.54
CA ALA A 41 1.05 12.59 9.92
C ALA A 41 -0.19 12.41 9.04
N ALA A 42 0.00 12.25 7.73
CA ALA A 42 -1.11 12.00 6.81
C ALA A 42 -1.77 10.65 7.07
N ALA A 43 -0.98 9.62 7.39
CA ALA A 43 -1.50 8.29 7.71
C ALA A 43 -2.33 8.33 9.00
N GLU A 44 -1.86 9.00 10.03
CA GLU A 44 -2.58 9.16 11.29
C GLU A 44 -3.90 9.88 11.08
N ALA A 45 -3.87 11.01 10.35
CA ALA A 45 -5.08 11.78 10.04
C ALA A 45 -6.09 10.93 9.25
N PHE A 46 -5.61 10.14 8.30
CA PHE A 46 -6.45 9.24 7.51
C PHE A 46 -7.13 8.18 8.40
N THR A 47 -6.37 7.56 9.27
CA THR A 47 -6.91 6.53 10.20
C THR A 47 -7.95 7.12 11.14
N ILE A 48 -7.70 8.32 11.68
CA ILE A 48 -8.65 9.01 12.56
C ILE A 48 -9.95 9.31 11.82
N ALA A 49 -9.85 9.82 10.59
CA ALA A 49 -11.02 10.22 9.82
C ALA A 49 -11.82 9.03 9.26
N SER A 50 -11.16 7.96 8.86
CA SER A 50 -11.80 6.84 8.14
C SER A 50 -12.04 5.60 8.99
N GLY A 51 -11.31 5.45 10.09
CA GLY A 51 -11.28 4.21 10.87
C GLY A 51 -10.49 3.08 10.20
N ILE A 52 -9.80 3.35 9.09
CA ILE A 52 -9.01 2.35 8.37
C ILE A 52 -7.61 2.30 8.97
N PRO A 53 -7.12 1.12 9.41
CA PRO A 53 -5.76 0.99 9.91
C PRO A 53 -4.74 1.28 8.83
N ALA A 54 -3.63 1.92 9.22
CA ALA A 54 -2.51 2.21 8.33
C ALA A 54 -1.26 1.51 8.85
N VAL A 55 -0.52 0.84 7.96
CA VAL A 55 0.71 0.12 8.30
C VAL A 55 1.83 0.58 7.38
N LYS A 56 2.99 0.86 7.99
CA LYS A 56 4.11 1.48 7.30
C LYS A 56 5.13 0.48 6.80
N TRP A 57 5.41 0.48 5.51
CA TRP A 57 6.60 -0.11 4.88
C TRP A 57 6.73 0.40 3.46
N SER A 58 7.96 0.35 2.92
CA SER A 58 8.20 0.73 1.52
C SER A 58 7.97 -0.46 0.59
N VAL A 59 7.16 -0.26 -0.45
CA VAL A 59 6.95 -1.31 -1.48
C VAL A 59 8.19 -1.53 -2.36
N ALA A 60 9.16 -0.62 -2.32
CA ALA A 60 10.43 -0.78 -3.02
C ALA A 60 11.35 -1.83 -2.37
N ASP A 61 11.03 -2.26 -1.15
CA ASP A 61 11.82 -3.23 -0.38
C ASP A 61 11.05 -4.54 -0.25
N TYR A 62 11.53 -5.58 -0.93
CA TYR A 62 10.86 -6.89 -0.93
C TYR A 62 10.71 -7.47 0.48
N ASN A 63 11.78 -7.42 1.29
CA ASN A 63 11.73 -7.98 2.64
C ASN A 63 10.74 -7.23 3.53
N ALA A 64 10.69 -5.90 3.40
CA ALA A 64 9.71 -5.08 4.12
C ALA A 64 8.28 -5.43 3.71
N CYS A 65 8.05 -5.70 2.43
CA CYS A 65 6.74 -6.15 1.94
C CYS A 65 6.35 -7.50 2.53
N ALA A 66 7.25 -8.47 2.52
CA ALA A 66 6.99 -9.80 3.07
C ALA A 66 6.68 -9.73 4.57
N GLU A 67 7.44 -8.95 5.33
CA GLU A 67 7.19 -8.74 6.76
C GLU A 67 5.89 -7.98 7.01
N GLY A 68 5.60 -6.97 6.20
CA GLY A 68 4.36 -6.19 6.29
C GLY A 68 3.13 -7.05 6.03
N VAL A 69 3.18 -7.88 5.00
CA VAL A 69 2.09 -8.83 4.68
C VAL A 69 1.88 -9.80 5.85
N LYS A 70 2.95 -10.34 6.41
CA LYS A 70 2.87 -11.23 7.58
C LYS A 70 2.16 -10.56 8.76
N ARG A 71 2.53 -9.30 9.06
CA ARG A 71 1.89 -8.55 10.16
C ARG A 71 0.41 -8.32 9.91
N VAL A 72 0.06 -7.94 8.69
CA VAL A 72 -1.34 -7.72 8.30
C VAL A 72 -2.13 -9.01 8.43
N GLU A 73 -1.62 -10.11 7.90
CA GLU A 73 -2.34 -11.38 7.94
C GLU A 73 -2.46 -11.94 9.35
N ALA A 74 -1.44 -11.75 10.19
CA ALA A 74 -1.51 -12.18 11.58
C ALA A 74 -2.57 -11.43 12.38
N GLN A 75 -2.78 -10.15 12.08
CA GLN A 75 -3.69 -9.30 12.82
C GLN A 75 -5.11 -9.27 12.24
N TYR A 76 -5.26 -9.36 10.93
CA TYR A 76 -6.54 -9.13 10.25
C TYR A 76 -7.05 -10.32 9.46
N GLY A 77 -6.22 -11.32 9.22
CA GLY A 77 -6.56 -12.49 8.42
C GLY A 77 -5.96 -12.44 7.01
N PRO A 78 -6.15 -13.51 6.22
CA PRO A 78 -5.57 -13.60 4.88
C PRO A 78 -5.99 -12.45 3.98
N VAL A 79 -5.02 -11.84 3.29
CA VAL A 79 -5.30 -10.80 2.31
C VAL A 79 -5.82 -11.45 1.04
N GLU A 80 -7.04 -11.14 0.66
CA GLU A 80 -7.69 -11.69 -0.52
C GLU A 80 -7.73 -10.70 -1.69
N ILE A 81 -7.59 -9.41 -1.40
CA ILE A 81 -7.61 -8.35 -2.42
C ILE A 81 -6.38 -7.46 -2.20
N LEU A 82 -5.60 -7.28 -3.25
CA LEU A 82 -4.46 -6.37 -3.25
C LEU A 82 -4.66 -5.31 -4.32
N VAL A 83 -4.58 -4.04 -3.92
CA VAL A 83 -4.60 -2.91 -4.84
C VAL A 83 -3.19 -2.30 -4.86
N ASN A 84 -2.49 -2.49 -5.96
CA ASN A 84 -1.17 -1.91 -6.18
C ASN A 84 -1.32 -0.46 -6.66
N ASN A 85 -1.41 0.46 -5.72
CA ASN A 85 -1.58 1.88 -6.00
C ASN A 85 -0.34 2.72 -5.69
N ALA A 86 0.56 2.24 -4.83
CA ALA A 86 1.75 3.00 -4.45
C ALA A 86 2.58 3.39 -5.67
N GLY A 87 2.97 4.66 -5.74
CA GLY A 87 3.79 5.18 -6.82
C GLY A 87 4.38 6.52 -6.45
N ILE A 88 5.49 6.86 -7.09
CA ILE A 88 6.15 8.15 -6.94
C ILE A 88 6.49 8.71 -8.31
N THR A 89 6.74 10.03 -8.34
CA THR A 89 7.27 10.71 -9.51
C THR A 89 8.58 11.40 -9.13
N ARG A 90 9.51 11.48 -10.09
CA ARG A 90 10.75 12.25 -9.95
C ARG A 90 10.96 12.98 -11.27
N ASP A 91 10.30 14.13 -11.37
CA ASP A 91 10.31 14.90 -12.60
C ASP A 91 11.66 15.55 -12.83
N ALA A 92 12.24 15.31 -14.01
CA ALA A 92 13.46 15.94 -14.45
C ALA A 92 13.56 15.85 -15.97
N MET A 93 14.26 16.80 -16.59
CA MET A 93 14.62 16.65 -17.99
C MET A 93 15.52 15.43 -18.13
N PHE A 94 15.30 14.63 -19.18
CA PHE A 94 15.97 13.34 -19.34
C PHE A 94 17.49 13.43 -19.15
N HIS A 95 18.12 14.43 -19.77
CA HIS A 95 19.58 14.58 -19.71
C HIS A 95 20.09 15.04 -18.34
N LYS A 96 19.20 15.50 -17.44
CA LYS A 96 19.52 15.92 -16.07
C LYS A 96 19.07 14.90 -15.05
N MET A 97 18.33 13.88 -15.46
CA MET A 97 17.85 12.84 -14.57
C MET A 97 19.03 12.03 -14.03
N THR A 98 19.07 11.83 -12.72
CA THR A 98 20.11 11.01 -12.09
C THR A 98 19.73 9.54 -12.10
N PRO A 99 20.74 8.62 -12.04
CA PRO A 99 20.45 7.19 -11.87
C PRO A 99 19.60 6.90 -10.62
N GLU A 100 19.77 7.66 -9.54
CA GLU A 100 19.00 7.51 -8.32
C GLU A 100 17.53 7.84 -8.56
N GLN A 101 17.23 8.93 -9.26
CA GLN A 101 15.84 9.30 -9.59
C GLN A 101 15.18 8.22 -10.44
N TRP A 102 15.89 7.70 -11.43
CA TRP A 102 15.40 6.60 -12.26
C TRP A 102 15.11 5.37 -11.42
N ARG A 103 16.05 4.96 -10.58
CA ARG A 103 15.95 3.77 -9.75
C ARG A 103 14.81 3.88 -8.74
N GLU A 104 14.63 5.04 -8.10
CA GLU A 104 13.54 5.25 -7.15
C GLU A 104 12.17 5.00 -7.78
N VAL A 105 11.96 5.49 -9.00
CA VAL A 105 10.69 5.30 -9.71
C VAL A 105 10.51 3.84 -10.11
N ILE A 106 11.54 3.20 -10.64
CA ILE A 106 11.48 1.78 -11.05
C ILE A 106 11.24 0.89 -9.83
N ASP A 107 11.98 1.11 -8.74
CA ASP A 107 11.85 0.27 -7.54
C ASP A 107 10.48 0.39 -6.89
N THR A 108 9.91 1.59 -6.87
CA THR A 108 8.58 1.81 -6.29
C THR A 108 7.46 1.42 -7.25
N ASN A 109 7.49 1.95 -8.49
CA ASN A 109 6.34 1.86 -9.38
C ASN A 109 6.27 0.54 -10.14
N LEU A 110 7.41 -0.08 -10.41
CA LEU A 110 7.46 -1.34 -11.14
C LEU A 110 7.79 -2.52 -10.24
N SER A 111 8.94 -2.50 -9.59
CA SER A 111 9.36 -3.59 -8.69
C SER A 111 8.42 -3.72 -7.50
N GLY A 112 7.84 -2.62 -7.04
CA GLY A 112 6.87 -2.63 -5.94
C GLY A 112 5.66 -3.52 -6.21
N VAL A 113 5.20 -3.59 -7.45
CA VAL A 113 4.09 -4.47 -7.83
C VAL A 113 4.48 -5.94 -7.60
N PHE A 114 5.67 -6.34 -8.03
CA PHE A 114 6.20 -7.67 -7.77
C PHE A 114 6.38 -7.91 -6.26
N ASN A 115 6.99 -6.96 -5.58
CA ASN A 115 7.33 -7.09 -4.16
C ASN A 115 6.09 -7.30 -3.29
N MET A 116 4.97 -6.68 -3.65
CA MET A 116 3.72 -6.83 -2.92
C MET A 116 2.92 -8.06 -3.35
N THR A 117 2.90 -8.34 -4.64
CA THR A 117 2.08 -9.44 -5.18
C THR A 117 2.69 -10.79 -4.85
N HIS A 118 4.00 -10.93 -4.99
CA HIS A 118 4.69 -12.21 -4.83
C HIS A 118 4.50 -12.84 -3.43
N PRO A 119 4.64 -12.10 -2.31
CA PRO A 119 4.41 -12.69 -0.98
C PRO A 119 2.97 -13.14 -0.73
N LEU A 120 2.01 -12.61 -1.47
CA LEU A 120 0.60 -12.96 -1.36
C LEU A 120 0.18 -14.10 -2.30
N TRP A 121 1.00 -14.41 -3.28
CA TRP A 121 0.69 -15.46 -4.25
C TRP A 121 0.91 -16.84 -3.62
N PRO A 122 -0.09 -17.73 -3.67
CA PRO A 122 0.06 -19.08 -3.11
C PRO A 122 1.05 -19.94 -3.88
#